data_e94747c803e6ac67b6b5dfaadd98daf7
#
_entry.id   e94747c803e6ac67b6b5dfaadd98daf7
#
_cell.length_a   1.000
_cell.length_b   1.000
_cell.length_c   1.000
_cell.angle_alpha   90.00
_cell.angle_beta   90.00
_cell.angle_gamma   90.00
#
_symmetry.space_group_name_H-M   'P 1'
#
loop_
_entity.id
_entity.type
_entity.pdbx_description
1 polymer ?
#
loop_
_entity_poly.entity_id
_entity_poly.type
_entity_poly.pdbx_seq_one_letter_code
_entity_poly.pdbx_strand_id
1 'polypeptide(L)'
;MSPLQIFGISGLPEIEPGAELATMILRAATAGGQSLAGGDVVVVTSKIVSKAEGRTVELADIDPSPFAREWSAQWGKDPALTEVVLRESKRVVRQIGPVLITETHHGFVCANSGVDQSSSGAQGRAVLLPLDSDASARAIRAGFVAAGVNAAVIISDTFGRAWREGQTDVAIGIAGMQPILSYIGQVDPHGHEFMVQELCTADELAGAAELVKGNVSRVPVAVIRGHQWQVDDSATISSVVRDQSRDLFR
;
A
#
# COMPACT_ATOMS: atom_id res chain seq x y z
N MET A 1 -28.79 -5.36 5.84
CA MET A 1 -27.40 -4.94 5.53
C MET A 1 -27.35 -4.57 4.05
N SER A 2 -26.76 -3.45 3.70
CA SER A 2 -26.50 -3.13 2.31
C SER A 2 -25.48 -4.13 1.71
N PRO A 3 -25.61 -4.49 0.43
CA PRO A 3 -24.63 -5.38 -0.18
C PRO A 3 -23.26 -4.69 -0.24
N LEU A 4 -22.19 -5.47 -0.04
CA LEU A 4 -20.82 -5.02 -0.27
C LEU A 4 -20.59 -4.97 -1.77
N GLN A 5 -20.13 -3.82 -2.27
CA GLN A 5 -19.79 -3.59 -3.66
C GLN A 5 -18.32 -3.18 -3.77
N ILE A 6 -17.60 -3.76 -4.73
CA ILE A 6 -16.21 -3.40 -5.03
C ILE A 6 -16.13 -3.09 -6.50
N PHE A 7 -15.62 -1.90 -6.85
CA PHE A 7 -15.47 -1.49 -8.24
C PHE A 7 -14.23 -0.62 -8.44
N GLY A 8 -13.63 -0.73 -9.62
CA GLY A 8 -12.44 0.01 -9.98
C GLY A 8 -12.76 1.36 -10.61
N ILE A 9 -11.93 2.36 -10.37
CA ILE A 9 -11.96 3.66 -11.03
C ILE A 9 -10.95 3.65 -12.17
N SER A 10 -11.46 3.65 -13.40
CA SER A 10 -10.66 3.71 -14.63
C SER A 10 -10.57 5.14 -15.16
N GLY A 11 -9.72 5.34 -16.18
CA GLY A 11 -9.63 6.62 -16.88
C GLY A 11 -8.76 7.68 -16.21
N LEU A 12 -7.99 7.32 -15.18
CA LEU A 12 -6.94 8.21 -14.69
C LEU A 12 -5.83 8.31 -15.76
N PRO A 13 -5.33 9.52 -16.05
CA PRO A 13 -4.19 9.69 -16.93
C PRO A 13 -2.90 9.19 -16.27
N GLU A 14 -1.78 9.20 -17.01
CA GLU A 14 -0.47 8.98 -16.39
C GLU A 14 -0.23 10.03 -15.29
N ILE A 15 0.30 9.57 -14.16
CA ILE A 15 0.51 10.43 -12.99
C ILE A 15 1.90 11.02 -13.05
N GLU A 16 1.97 12.35 -12.99
CA GLU A 16 3.19 13.14 -12.96
C GLU A 16 3.45 13.69 -11.56
N PRO A 17 4.69 14.05 -11.21
CA PRO A 17 5.01 14.69 -9.94
C PRO A 17 4.17 15.97 -9.71
N GLY A 18 3.62 16.12 -8.50
CA GLY A 18 2.72 17.21 -8.13
C GLY A 18 1.25 17.01 -8.51
N ALA A 19 0.87 15.83 -9.02
CA ALA A 19 -0.51 15.53 -9.36
C ALA A 19 -1.45 15.55 -8.13
N GLU A 20 -2.58 16.26 -8.25
CA GLU A 20 -3.61 16.34 -7.22
C GLU A 20 -4.54 15.13 -7.27
N LEU A 21 -4.09 14.02 -6.65
CA LEU A 21 -4.75 12.71 -6.76
C LEU A 21 -6.22 12.72 -6.35
N ALA A 22 -6.59 13.44 -5.28
CA ALA A 22 -7.98 13.50 -4.83
C ALA A 22 -8.90 14.07 -5.93
N THR A 23 -8.49 15.17 -6.56
CA THR A 23 -9.24 15.82 -7.65
C THR A 23 -9.34 14.89 -8.86
N MET A 24 -8.24 14.21 -9.21
CA MET A 24 -8.20 13.31 -10.36
C MET A 24 -9.10 12.09 -10.14
N ILE A 25 -9.07 11.49 -8.94
CA ILE A 25 -9.92 10.35 -8.57
C ILE A 25 -11.40 10.74 -8.61
N LEU A 26 -11.77 11.87 -8.01
CA LEU A 26 -13.17 12.37 -8.03
C LEU A 26 -13.68 12.58 -9.45
N ARG A 27 -12.87 13.19 -10.31
CA ARG A 27 -13.23 13.41 -11.74
C ARG A 27 -13.39 12.10 -12.50
N ALA A 28 -12.44 11.16 -12.33
CA ALA A 28 -12.49 9.88 -12.99
C ALA A 28 -13.70 9.04 -12.54
N ALA A 29 -13.99 9.03 -11.23
CA ALA A 29 -15.15 8.35 -10.66
C ALA A 29 -16.47 8.91 -11.23
N THR A 30 -16.61 10.23 -11.31
CA THR A 30 -17.79 10.88 -11.87
C THR A 30 -17.93 10.62 -13.36
N ALA A 31 -16.84 10.72 -14.13
CA ALA A 31 -16.83 10.44 -15.57
C ALA A 31 -17.19 8.98 -15.87
N GLY A 32 -16.79 8.05 -15.02
CA GLY A 32 -17.15 6.62 -15.10
C GLY A 32 -18.56 6.29 -14.58
N GLY A 33 -19.35 7.29 -14.15
CA GLY A 33 -20.71 7.09 -13.63
C GLY A 33 -20.75 6.45 -12.23
N GLN A 34 -19.64 6.44 -11.51
CA GLN A 34 -19.47 5.79 -10.19
C GLN A 34 -18.97 6.80 -9.15
N SER A 35 -19.63 7.95 -9.03
CA SER A 35 -19.25 8.99 -8.08
C SER A 35 -19.06 8.43 -6.67
N LEU A 36 -18.02 8.93 -5.98
CA LEU A 36 -17.76 8.58 -4.58
C LEU A 36 -18.90 9.08 -3.68
N ALA A 37 -19.17 8.33 -2.63
CA ALA A 37 -20.19 8.64 -1.65
C ALA A 37 -19.61 8.63 -0.22
N GLY A 38 -20.30 9.27 0.71
CA GLY A 38 -19.97 9.16 2.12
C GLY A 38 -20.08 7.71 2.59
N GLY A 39 -19.09 7.25 3.39
CA GLY A 39 -18.99 5.88 3.86
C GLY A 39 -18.24 4.91 2.92
N ASP A 40 -17.81 5.35 1.75
CA ASP A 40 -16.92 4.56 0.89
C ASP A 40 -15.53 4.39 1.53
N VAL A 41 -14.86 3.29 1.21
CA VAL A 41 -13.43 3.12 1.41
C VAL A 41 -12.75 3.16 0.05
N VAL A 42 -11.84 4.11 -0.14
CA VAL A 42 -11.10 4.28 -1.40
C VAL A 42 -9.70 3.70 -1.24
N VAL A 43 -9.41 2.65 -1.99
CA VAL A 43 -8.10 1.98 -1.98
C VAL A 43 -7.29 2.44 -3.18
N VAL A 44 -6.15 3.08 -2.90
CA VAL A 44 -5.26 3.69 -3.90
C VAL A 44 -3.95 2.92 -3.93
N THR A 45 -3.48 2.52 -5.12
CA THR A 45 -2.17 1.86 -5.21
C THR A 45 -1.04 2.82 -4.88
N SER A 46 -0.04 2.35 -4.15
CA SER A 46 1.18 3.08 -3.80
C SER A 46 1.86 3.72 -5.00
N LYS A 47 1.84 3.06 -6.14
CA LYS A 47 2.54 3.49 -7.36
C LYS A 47 2.11 4.86 -7.88
N ILE A 48 0.80 5.16 -7.88
CA ILE A 48 0.35 6.49 -8.31
C ILE A 48 0.62 7.56 -7.25
N VAL A 49 0.59 7.19 -5.98
CA VAL A 49 0.97 8.09 -4.87
C VAL A 49 2.46 8.43 -4.99
N SER A 50 3.30 7.43 -5.13
CA SER A 50 4.75 7.59 -5.31
C SER A 50 5.10 8.47 -6.51
N LYS A 51 4.44 8.25 -7.66
CA LYS A 51 4.64 9.10 -8.85
C LYS A 51 4.24 10.56 -8.57
N ALA A 52 3.08 10.77 -7.95
CA ALA A 52 2.62 12.11 -7.59
C ALA A 52 3.59 12.83 -6.64
N GLU A 53 4.26 12.09 -5.75
CA GLU A 53 5.27 12.61 -4.82
C GLU A 53 6.66 12.73 -5.43
N GLY A 54 6.87 12.35 -6.71
CA GLY A 54 8.17 12.34 -7.35
C GLY A 54 9.12 11.27 -6.80
N ARG A 55 8.58 10.20 -6.19
CA ARG A 55 9.35 9.07 -5.65
C ARG A 55 9.80 8.09 -6.75
N THR A 56 10.31 8.65 -7.85
CA THR A 56 10.89 7.90 -8.96
C THR A 56 12.38 8.23 -9.07
N VAL A 57 13.23 7.22 -9.24
CA VAL A 57 14.68 7.34 -9.29
C VAL A 57 15.17 6.87 -10.65
N GLU A 58 16.05 7.68 -11.30
CA GLU A 58 16.83 7.27 -12.47
C GLU A 58 18.00 6.40 -12.00
N LEU A 59 18.06 5.16 -12.44
CA LEU A 59 19.14 4.25 -12.03
C LEU A 59 20.49 4.66 -12.55
N ALA A 60 20.54 5.42 -13.67
CA ALA A 60 21.78 5.97 -14.22
C ALA A 60 22.46 7.00 -13.29
N ASP A 61 21.69 7.64 -12.41
CA ASP A 61 22.18 8.64 -11.46
C ASP A 61 22.65 8.02 -10.13
N ILE A 62 22.52 6.71 -9.99
CA ILE A 62 22.87 5.99 -8.76
C ILE A 62 24.31 5.48 -8.86
N ASP A 63 25.17 5.92 -7.94
CA ASP A 63 26.49 5.31 -7.72
C ASP A 63 26.35 4.16 -6.70
N PRO A 64 26.49 2.88 -7.14
CA PRO A 64 26.33 1.74 -6.26
C PRO A 64 27.53 1.61 -5.30
N SER A 65 27.24 1.24 -4.06
CA SER A 65 28.25 0.88 -3.07
C SER A 65 29.06 -0.36 -3.51
N PRO A 66 30.26 -0.59 -2.92
CA PRO A 66 31.04 -1.79 -3.18
C PRO A 66 30.22 -3.07 -2.90
N PHE A 67 29.45 -3.10 -1.83
CA PHE A 67 28.55 -4.21 -1.51
C PHE A 67 27.52 -4.45 -2.60
N ALA A 68 26.83 -3.40 -3.07
CA ALA A 68 25.81 -3.53 -4.12
C ALA A 68 26.43 -4.06 -5.42
N ARG A 69 27.64 -3.62 -5.79
CA ARG A 69 28.36 -4.11 -6.97
C ARG A 69 28.73 -5.58 -6.87
N GLU A 70 29.33 -5.98 -5.75
CA GLU A 70 29.75 -7.37 -5.51
C GLU A 70 28.57 -8.33 -5.45
N TRP A 71 27.56 -7.98 -4.67
CA TRP A 71 26.35 -8.79 -4.53
C TRP A 71 25.61 -8.95 -5.87
N SER A 72 25.46 -7.85 -6.63
CA SER A 72 24.79 -7.87 -7.92
C SER A 72 25.55 -8.70 -8.96
N ALA A 73 26.88 -8.63 -8.96
CA ALA A 73 27.71 -9.44 -9.85
C ALA A 73 27.54 -10.94 -9.56
N GLN A 74 27.43 -11.33 -8.29
CA GLN A 74 27.19 -12.72 -7.88
C GLN A 74 25.86 -13.26 -8.39
N TRP A 75 24.81 -12.43 -8.40
CA TRP A 75 23.44 -12.86 -8.68
C TRP A 75 22.88 -12.37 -10.02
N GLY A 76 23.67 -11.72 -10.86
CA GLY A 76 23.23 -11.18 -12.15
C GLY A 76 22.15 -10.10 -12.02
N LYS A 77 22.26 -9.24 -10.98
CA LYS A 77 21.33 -8.15 -10.73
C LYS A 77 21.91 -6.81 -11.17
N ASP A 78 21.06 -5.81 -11.30
CA ASP A 78 21.49 -4.43 -11.52
C ASP A 78 22.05 -3.84 -10.21
N PRO A 79 23.32 -3.39 -10.18
CA PRO A 79 23.90 -2.84 -8.95
C PRO A 79 23.27 -1.52 -8.52
N ALA A 80 22.82 -0.68 -9.45
CA ALA A 80 22.12 0.56 -9.13
C ALA A 80 20.77 0.28 -8.46
N LEU A 81 20.02 -0.69 -8.98
CA LEU A 81 18.78 -1.11 -8.34
C LEU A 81 19.02 -1.70 -6.96
N THR A 82 20.05 -2.54 -6.81
CA THR A 82 20.41 -3.13 -5.50
C THR A 82 20.76 -2.02 -4.50
N GLU A 83 21.49 -1.02 -4.92
CA GLU A 83 21.82 0.15 -4.08
C GLU A 83 20.56 0.90 -3.65
N VAL A 84 19.61 1.13 -4.56
CA VAL A 84 18.32 1.76 -4.25
C VAL A 84 17.55 0.94 -3.19
N VAL A 85 17.48 -0.37 -3.37
CA VAL A 85 16.84 -1.27 -2.38
C VAL A 85 17.50 -1.14 -1.01
N LEU A 86 18.82 -1.08 -0.95
CA LEU A 86 19.55 -0.93 0.32
C LEU A 86 19.29 0.44 0.98
N ARG A 87 19.23 1.52 0.18
CA ARG A 87 18.90 2.87 0.69
C ARG A 87 17.47 2.98 1.24
N GLU A 88 16.53 2.26 0.64
CA GLU A 88 15.13 2.20 1.12
C GLU A 88 14.94 1.19 2.26
N SER A 89 16.00 0.48 2.66
CA SER A 89 15.98 -0.52 3.72
C SER A 89 16.52 0.04 5.03
N LYS A 90 15.79 -0.19 6.12
CA LYS A 90 16.32 -0.04 7.47
C LYS A 90 17.34 -1.13 7.80
N ARG A 91 17.08 -2.36 7.32
CA ARG A 91 17.98 -3.52 7.42
C ARG A 91 17.58 -4.64 6.47
N VAL A 92 18.52 -5.50 6.15
CA VAL A 92 18.25 -6.78 5.50
C VAL A 92 17.84 -7.79 6.57
N VAL A 93 16.63 -8.32 6.44
CA VAL A 93 16.08 -9.34 7.36
C VAL A 93 16.57 -10.72 6.95
N ARG A 94 16.56 -11.02 5.65
CA ARG A 94 16.98 -12.31 5.11
C ARG A 94 17.43 -12.18 3.66
N GLN A 95 18.45 -12.96 3.30
CA GLN A 95 18.87 -13.16 1.91
C GLN A 95 18.74 -14.64 1.56
N ILE A 96 18.12 -14.92 0.41
CA ILE A 96 18.09 -16.28 -0.15
C ILE A 96 18.36 -16.17 -1.66
N GLY A 97 19.54 -16.61 -2.09
CA GLY A 97 19.94 -16.42 -3.49
C GLY A 97 19.86 -14.95 -3.89
N PRO A 98 19.21 -14.62 -5.03
CA PRO A 98 19.08 -13.26 -5.52
C PRO A 98 17.94 -12.45 -4.88
N VAL A 99 17.31 -12.94 -3.80
CA VAL A 99 16.18 -12.28 -3.14
C VAL A 99 16.64 -11.66 -1.82
N LEU A 100 16.38 -10.37 -1.67
CA LEU A 100 16.56 -9.62 -0.43
C LEU A 100 15.19 -9.40 0.22
N ILE A 101 14.99 -9.98 1.40
CA ILE A 101 13.87 -9.62 2.28
C ILE A 101 14.37 -8.55 3.23
N THR A 102 13.76 -7.40 3.18
CA THR A 102 14.22 -6.20 3.89
C THR A 102 13.13 -5.63 4.76
N GLU A 103 13.51 -4.94 5.81
CA GLU A 103 12.63 -4.07 6.58
C GLU A 103 12.74 -2.65 6.02
N THR A 104 11.64 -2.08 5.56
CA THR A 104 11.57 -0.69 5.08
C THR A 104 11.70 0.30 6.23
N HIS A 105 11.91 1.58 5.93
CA HIS A 105 11.91 2.64 6.94
C HIS A 105 10.54 2.78 7.64
N HIS A 106 9.45 2.36 6.99
CA HIS A 106 8.09 2.30 7.54
C HIS A 106 7.86 1.12 8.51
N GLY A 107 8.79 0.14 8.55
CA GLY A 107 8.69 -1.06 9.36
C GLY A 107 8.07 -2.28 8.65
N PHE A 108 7.70 -2.16 7.38
CA PHE A 108 7.20 -3.31 6.59
C PHE A 108 8.34 -4.26 6.25
N VAL A 109 8.08 -5.56 6.33
CA VAL A 109 9.03 -6.59 5.89
C VAL A 109 8.55 -7.18 4.57
N CYS A 110 9.28 -6.87 3.50
CA CYS A 110 8.92 -7.29 2.14
C CYS A 110 10.17 -7.53 1.28
N ALA A 111 9.98 -8.06 0.08
CA ALA A 111 11.06 -8.21 -0.88
C ALA A 111 11.47 -6.83 -1.44
N ASN A 112 12.78 -6.60 -1.51
CA ASN A 112 13.38 -5.43 -2.15
C ASN A 112 12.83 -4.07 -1.66
N SER A 113 12.41 -3.96 -0.41
CA SER A 113 11.83 -2.73 0.18
C SER A 113 10.65 -2.12 -0.60
N GLY A 114 9.92 -2.94 -1.35
CA GLY A 114 8.83 -2.45 -2.21
C GLY A 114 9.30 -1.63 -3.42
N VAL A 115 10.61 -1.62 -3.73
CA VAL A 115 11.14 -0.94 -4.92
C VAL A 115 10.70 -1.69 -6.18
N ASP A 116 10.02 -0.99 -7.09
CA ASP A 116 9.44 -1.55 -8.30
C ASP A 116 10.02 -0.90 -9.57
N GLN A 117 10.47 -1.73 -10.52
CA GLN A 117 10.89 -1.31 -11.85
C GLN A 117 9.78 -1.42 -12.90
N SER A 118 8.81 -2.33 -12.69
CA SER A 118 7.83 -2.69 -13.72
C SER A 118 6.89 -1.54 -14.09
N SER A 119 6.63 -0.63 -13.17
CA SER A 119 5.67 0.46 -13.30
C SER A 119 6.32 1.84 -13.48
N SER A 120 7.63 1.87 -13.72
CA SER A 120 8.38 3.13 -13.84
C SER A 120 8.09 3.92 -15.12
N GLY A 121 7.42 3.30 -16.11
CA GLY A 121 7.08 3.93 -17.39
C GLY A 121 8.24 4.02 -18.38
N ALA A 122 9.49 3.79 -17.96
CA ALA A 122 10.68 3.77 -18.81
C ALA A 122 11.69 2.75 -18.28
N GLN A 123 12.51 2.20 -19.18
CA GLN A 123 13.66 1.39 -18.76
C GLN A 123 14.66 2.28 -18.00
N GLY A 124 15.28 1.71 -16.96
CA GLY A 124 16.28 2.43 -16.16
C GLY A 124 15.72 3.27 -15.01
N ARG A 125 14.45 3.14 -14.70
CA ARG A 125 13.80 3.81 -13.55
C ARG A 125 13.35 2.81 -12.49
N ALA A 126 13.25 3.29 -11.26
CA ALA A 126 12.62 2.59 -10.16
C ALA A 126 11.61 3.51 -9.45
N VAL A 127 10.48 2.94 -9.04
CA VAL A 127 9.47 3.60 -8.20
C VAL A 127 9.67 3.11 -6.77
N LEU A 128 9.74 4.03 -5.83
CA LEU A 128 9.90 3.76 -4.40
C LEU A 128 8.54 3.84 -3.71
N LEU A 129 8.42 3.35 -2.48
CA LEU A 129 7.23 3.59 -1.67
C LEU A 129 7.09 5.09 -1.34
N PRO A 130 5.85 5.59 -1.08
CA PRO A 130 5.66 6.95 -0.56
C PRO A 130 6.47 7.16 0.71
N LEU A 131 6.94 8.38 0.96
CA LEU A 131 7.79 8.66 2.12
C LEU A 131 7.04 8.49 3.46
N ASP A 132 5.80 8.95 3.51
CA ASP A 132 4.85 8.78 4.61
C ASP A 132 3.47 8.46 4.02
N SER A 133 3.16 7.16 3.91
CA SER A 133 1.91 6.71 3.28
C SER A 133 0.66 7.14 4.06
N ASP A 134 0.75 7.30 5.39
CA ASP A 134 -0.37 7.82 6.18
C ASP A 134 -0.60 9.31 5.91
N ALA A 135 0.46 10.11 5.79
CA ALA A 135 0.35 11.53 5.40
C ALA A 135 -0.28 11.66 4.00
N SER A 136 0.13 10.81 3.06
CA SER A 136 -0.43 10.78 1.71
C SER A 136 -1.90 10.38 1.71
N ALA A 137 -2.28 9.36 2.50
CA ALA A 137 -3.68 8.97 2.67
C ALA A 137 -4.52 10.10 3.27
N ARG A 138 -4.00 10.80 4.28
CA ARG A 138 -4.66 11.98 4.88
C ARG A 138 -4.83 13.12 3.88
N ALA A 139 -3.83 13.40 3.04
CA ALA A 139 -3.91 14.44 2.02
C ALA A 139 -5.00 14.12 0.98
N ILE A 140 -5.06 12.88 0.49
CA ILE A 140 -6.11 12.43 -0.44
C ILE A 140 -7.49 12.54 0.23
N ARG A 141 -7.63 12.05 1.47
CA ARG A 141 -8.88 12.13 2.22
C ARG A 141 -9.34 13.57 2.44
N ALA A 142 -8.42 14.47 2.77
CA ALA A 142 -8.74 15.89 2.95
C ALA A 142 -9.32 16.51 1.66
N GLY A 143 -8.80 16.14 0.49
CA GLY A 143 -9.36 16.55 -0.81
C GLY A 143 -10.77 16.00 -1.03
N PHE A 144 -11.08 14.77 -0.63
CA PHE A 144 -12.43 14.22 -0.70
C PHE A 144 -13.39 14.95 0.24
N VAL A 145 -12.97 15.19 1.49
CA VAL A 145 -13.77 15.95 2.48
C VAL A 145 -14.05 17.38 2.00
N ALA A 146 -13.06 18.06 1.42
CA ALA A 146 -13.24 19.39 0.83
C ALA A 146 -14.25 19.40 -0.33
N ALA A 147 -14.39 18.27 -1.04
CA ALA A 147 -15.41 18.08 -2.08
C ALA A 147 -16.76 17.55 -1.53
N GLY A 148 -16.93 17.48 -0.21
CA GLY A 148 -18.16 17.00 0.44
C GLY A 148 -18.31 15.49 0.56
N VAL A 149 -17.25 14.72 0.32
CA VAL A 149 -17.25 13.25 0.40
C VAL A 149 -16.48 12.78 1.62
N ASN A 150 -17.17 12.27 2.63
CA ASN A 150 -16.51 11.64 3.81
C ASN A 150 -16.26 10.15 3.54
N ALA A 151 -15.14 9.86 2.89
CA ALA A 151 -14.65 8.51 2.61
C ALA A 151 -13.37 8.21 3.42
N ALA A 152 -13.14 6.95 3.76
CA ALA A 152 -11.85 6.50 4.24
C ALA A 152 -10.89 6.26 3.06
N VAL A 153 -9.58 6.35 3.31
CA VAL A 153 -8.54 6.10 2.30
C VAL A 153 -7.56 5.06 2.81
N ILE A 154 -7.26 4.07 1.96
CA ILE A 154 -6.19 3.10 2.15
C ILE A 154 -5.21 3.25 0.99
N ILE A 155 -3.91 3.31 1.28
CA ILE A 155 -2.86 3.13 0.27
C ILE A 155 -2.41 1.68 0.37
N SER A 156 -2.44 0.95 -0.76
CA SER A 156 -2.05 -0.46 -0.82
C SER A 156 -0.84 -0.70 -1.69
N ASP A 157 -0.09 -1.72 -1.35
CA ASP A 157 0.97 -2.27 -2.19
C ASP A 157 0.94 -3.80 -2.18
N THR A 158 1.56 -4.44 -3.18
CA THR A 158 1.49 -5.89 -3.39
C THR A 158 2.71 -6.58 -2.81
N PHE A 159 2.55 -7.32 -1.72
CA PHE A 159 3.65 -8.01 -1.04
C PHE A 159 3.54 -9.54 -1.11
N GLY A 160 4.70 -10.20 -1.13
CA GLY A 160 4.81 -11.61 -0.83
C GLY A 160 4.54 -11.90 0.65
N ARG A 161 4.16 -13.12 0.96
CA ARG A 161 3.82 -13.57 2.32
C ARG A 161 4.65 -14.77 2.72
N ALA A 162 5.03 -14.84 3.99
CA ALA A 162 5.66 -16.04 4.54
C ALA A 162 4.71 -17.25 4.43
N TRP A 163 5.26 -18.42 4.07
CA TRP A 163 4.59 -19.74 4.00
C TRP A 163 3.39 -19.86 3.06
N ARG A 164 3.17 -18.93 2.16
CA ARG A 164 2.11 -19.03 1.15
C ARG A 164 2.64 -18.57 -0.20
N GLU A 165 2.26 -19.28 -1.24
CA GLU A 165 2.47 -18.86 -2.61
C GLU A 165 1.50 -17.73 -3.00
N GLY A 166 1.91 -16.94 -3.98
CA GLY A 166 1.18 -15.76 -4.44
C GLY A 166 1.38 -14.54 -3.55
N GLN A 167 1.29 -13.39 -4.18
CA GLN A 167 1.29 -12.09 -3.52
C GLN A 167 -0.14 -11.67 -3.16
N THR A 168 -0.28 -10.68 -2.30
CA THR A 168 -1.55 -10.04 -1.98
C THR A 168 -1.31 -8.57 -1.72
N ASP A 169 -2.32 -7.74 -1.98
CA ASP A 169 -2.27 -6.36 -1.52
C ASP A 169 -2.41 -6.31 -0.01
N VAL A 170 -1.63 -5.42 0.58
CA VAL A 170 -1.68 -5.05 1.99
C VAL A 170 -1.78 -3.54 2.12
N ALA A 171 -2.37 -3.06 3.19
CA ALA A 171 -2.42 -1.64 3.50
C ALA A 171 -1.03 -1.17 3.97
N ILE A 172 -0.54 -0.10 3.38
CA ILE A 172 0.71 0.56 3.78
C ILE A 172 0.51 2.00 4.23
N GLY A 173 -0.70 2.53 4.14
CA GLY A 173 -1.10 3.84 4.64
C GLY A 173 -2.61 3.90 4.80
N ILE A 174 -3.09 4.69 5.78
CA ILE A 174 -4.51 4.77 6.12
C ILE A 174 -4.92 6.17 6.56
N ALA A 175 -6.18 6.54 6.29
CA ALA A 175 -6.79 7.74 6.83
C ALA A 175 -8.30 7.59 7.02
N GLY A 176 -8.79 8.04 8.17
CA GLY A 176 -10.21 8.19 8.48
C GLY A 176 -10.89 6.95 9.04
N MET A 177 -10.20 5.82 9.16
CA MET A 177 -10.78 4.59 9.72
C MET A 177 -9.76 3.80 10.56
N GLN A 178 -10.23 3.02 11.51
CA GLN A 178 -9.38 2.08 12.24
C GLN A 178 -8.97 0.91 11.34
N PRO A 179 -7.66 0.54 11.32
CA PRO A 179 -7.16 -0.56 10.49
C PRO A 179 -7.46 -1.95 11.06
N ILE A 180 -7.68 -2.04 12.37
CA ILE A 180 -7.91 -3.30 13.09
C ILE A 180 -9.29 -3.28 13.72
N LEU A 181 -10.05 -4.34 13.48
CA LEU A 181 -11.29 -4.64 14.18
C LEU A 181 -11.01 -5.61 15.31
N SER A 182 -11.20 -5.16 16.56
CA SER A 182 -11.02 -6.00 17.75
C SER A 182 -12.34 -6.59 18.22
N TYR A 183 -12.34 -7.88 18.49
CA TYR A 183 -13.44 -8.61 19.13
C TYR A 183 -13.13 -8.92 20.60
N ILE A 184 -12.00 -8.47 21.13
CA ILE A 184 -11.60 -8.73 22.52
C ILE A 184 -12.67 -8.21 23.47
N GLY A 185 -13.09 -9.07 24.41
CA GLY A 185 -14.16 -8.79 25.38
C GLY A 185 -15.59 -8.96 24.83
N GLN A 186 -15.76 -9.25 23.54
CA GLN A 186 -17.06 -9.63 22.98
C GLN A 186 -17.33 -11.11 23.21
N VAL A 187 -18.60 -11.47 23.25
CA VAL A 187 -19.05 -12.86 23.50
C VAL A 187 -19.69 -13.39 22.23
N ASP A 188 -19.32 -14.61 21.83
CA ASP A 188 -19.89 -15.29 20.68
C ASP A 188 -21.33 -15.79 20.97
N PRO A 189 -22.09 -16.27 19.96
CA PRO A 189 -23.45 -16.79 20.17
C PRO A 189 -23.54 -18.00 21.11
N HIS A 190 -22.41 -18.62 21.45
CA HIS A 190 -22.33 -19.79 22.35
C HIS A 190 -21.86 -19.43 23.77
N GLY A 191 -21.62 -18.12 24.04
CA GLY A 191 -21.19 -17.63 25.34
C GLY A 191 -19.69 -17.65 25.57
N HIS A 192 -18.87 -17.83 24.53
CA HIS A 192 -17.42 -17.80 24.63
C HIS A 192 -16.89 -16.37 24.42
N GLU A 193 -16.13 -15.86 25.38
CA GLU A 193 -15.49 -14.52 25.30
C GLU A 193 -14.21 -14.57 24.48
N PHE A 194 -14.10 -13.64 23.51
CA PHE A 194 -12.90 -13.49 22.69
C PHE A 194 -11.79 -12.80 23.49
N MET A 195 -10.65 -13.50 23.68
CA MET A 195 -9.50 -13.00 24.43
C MET A 195 -8.42 -12.36 23.54
N VAL A 196 -8.35 -12.73 22.25
CA VAL A 196 -7.23 -12.35 21.36
C VAL A 196 -7.68 -12.10 19.91
N GLN A 197 -8.99 -12.12 19.63
CA GLN A 197 -9.47 -12.04 18.25
C GLN A 197 -9.41 -10.60 17.72
N GLU A 198 -8.53 -10.36 16.79
CA GLU A 198 -8.37 -9.10 16.05
C GLU A 198 -8.21 -9.38 14.57
N LEU A 199 -8.90 -8.63 13.72
CA LEU A 199 -8.82 -8.74 12.27
C LEU A 199 -8.21 -7.48 11.68
N CYS A 200 -7.21 -7.63 10.81
CA CYS A 200 -6.64 -6.50 10.05
C CYS A 200 -7.57 -6.16 8.89
N THR A 201 -8.63 -5.40 9.17
CA THR A 201 -9.64 -5.02 8.18
C THR A 201 -9.02 -4.19 7.04
N ALA A 202 -7.99 -3.40 7.32
CA ALA A 202 -7.29 -2.63 6.30
C ALA A 202 -6.67 -3.54 5.23
N ASP A 203 -6.03 -4.65 5.63
CA ASP A 203 -5.44 -5.63 4.70
C ASP A 203 -6.52 -6.42 3.95
N GLU A 204 -7.62 -6.78 4.62
CA GLU A 204 -8.75 -7.46 3.96
C GLU A 204 -9.36 -6.58 2.86
N LEU A 205 -9.53 -5.28 3.12
CA LEU A 205 -10.03 -4.31 2.14
C LEU A 205 -9.00 -4.06 1.02
N ALA A 206 -7.71 -3.96 1.33
CA ALA A 206 -6.66 -3.84 0.32
C ALA A 206 -6.63 -5.05 -0.61
N GLY A 207 -6.66 -6.26 -0.06
CA GLY A 207 -6.70 -7.52 -0.83
C GLY A 207 -7.97 -7.66 -1.66
N ALA A 208 -9.14 -7.27 -1.11
CA ALA A 208 -10.40 -7.28 -1.85
C ALA A 208 -10.40 -6.27 -3.03
N ALA A 209 -9.81 -5.09 -2.84
CA ALA A 209 -9.67 -4.07 -3.87
C ALA A 209 -8.80 -4.55 -5.04
N GLU A 210 -7.77 -5.36 -4.80
CA GLU A 210 -6.90 -5.89 -5.86
C GLU A 210 -7.67 -6.75 -6.87
N LEU A 211 -8.73 -7.42 -6.48
CA LEU A 211 -9.58 -8.24 -7.38
C LEU A 211 -10.15 -7.43 -8.55
N VAL A 212 -10.31 -6.11 -8.40
CA VAL A 212 -10.84 -5.22 -9.46
C VAL A 212 -9.78 -4.27 -10.02
N LYS A 213 -8.68 -4.02 -9.30
CA LYS A 213 -7.56 -3.21 -9.80
C LYS A 213 -6.74 -4.00 -10.82
N GLY A 214 -6.19 -5.12 -10.40
CA GLY A 214 -5.29 -5.95 -11.20
C GLY A 214 -4.03 -5.23 -11.68
N ASN A 215 -2.99 -5.99 -12.02
CA ASN A 215 -1.67 -5.41 -12.34
C ASN A 215 -1.56 -4.83 -13.76
N VAL A 216 -2.47 -5.18 -14.69
CA VAL A 216 -2.36 -4.81 -16.11
C VAL A 216 -3.55 -3.99 -16.62
N SER A 217 -4.60 -3.84 -15.82
CA SER A 217 -5.87 -3.22 -16.21
C SER A 217 -5.86 -1.70 -16.25
N ARG A 218 -4.79 -1.05 -15.77
CA ARG A 218 -4.69 0.41 -15.59
C ARG A 218 -5.81 0.99 -14.70
N VAL A 219 -6.18 0.27 -13.65
CA VAL A 219 -7.17 0.66 -12.66
C VAL A 219 -6.46 0.83 -11.31
N PRO A 220 -5.83 1.98 -11.04
CA PRO A 220 -4.99 2.15 -9.85
C PRO A 220 -5.79 2.47 -8.58
N VAL A 221 -7.10 2.63 -8.68
CA VAL A 221 -7.98 2.96 -7.56
C VAL A 221 -9.19 2.05 -7.57
N ALA A 222 -9.56 1.54 -6.40
CA ALA A 222 -10.80 0.81 -6.19
C ALA A 222 -11.62 1.47 -5.07
N VAL A 223 -12.93 1.30 -5.14
CA VAL A 223 -13.88 1.75 -4.12
C VAL A 223 -14.59 0.55 -3.55
N ILE A 224 -14.67 0.50 -2.23
CA ILE A 224 -15.44 -0.48 -1.47
C ILE A 224 -16.59 0.26 -0.81
N ARG A 225 -17.82 -0.08 -1.19
CA ARG A 225 -19.06 0.53 -0.73
C ARG A 225 -19.90 -0.46 0.06
N GLY A 226 -20.51 0.00 1.15
CA GLY A 226 -21.37 -0.84 2.00
C GLY A 226 -20.65 -1.53 3.15
N HIS A 227 -19.31 -1.42 3.22
CA HIS A 227 -18.55 -1.84 4.41
C HIS A 227 -18.77 -0.86 5.56
N GLN A 228 -19.03 -1.39 6.76
CA GLN A 228 -19.12 -0.58 7.98
C GLN A 228 -17.74 -0.52 8.62
N TRP A 229 -17.24 0.69 8.84
CA TRP A 229 -15.94 0.91 9.45
C TRP A 229 -16.03 1.93 10.59
N GLN A 230 -15.13 1.81 11.56
CA GLN A 230 -15.04 2.73 12.68
C GLN A 230 -14.20 3.94 12.28
N VAL A 231 -14.79 5.14 12.43
CA VAL A 231 -14.09 6.41 12.13
C VAL A 231 -12.96 6.62 13.13
N ASP A 232 -11.77 6.87 12.63
CA ASP A 232 -10.61 7.29 13.43
C ASP A 232 -9.67 8.16 12.58
N ASP A 233 -9.68 9.45 12.86
CA ASP A 233 -8.80 10.41 12.15
C ASP A 233 -7.36 10.40 12.68
N SER A 234 -7.12 9.74 13.82
CA SER A 234 -5.79 9.57 14.43
C SER A 234 -5.11 8.25 14.05
N ALA A 235 -5.83 7.32 13.41
CA ALA A 235 -5.31 6.02 13.03
C ALA A 235 -4.08 6.14 12.13
N THR A 236 -3.15 5.23 12.34
CA THR A 236 -1.94 5.07 11.51
C THR A 236 -1.73 3.61 11.18
N ILE A 237 -1.10 3.36 10.04
CA ILE A 237 -0.79 2.00 9.61
C ILE A 237 0.25 1.31 10.51
N SER A 238 1.00 2.06 11.28
CA SER A 238 1.95 1.50 12.25
C SER A 238 1.31 0.56 13.26
N SER A 239 0.00 0.69 13.52
CA SER A 239 -0.73 -0.20 14.43
C SER A 239 -0.86 -1.65 13.91
N VAL A 240 -0.72 -1.88 12.60
CA VAL A 240 -0.70 -3.23 12.02
C VAL A 240 0.70 -3.80 11.92
N VAL A 241 1.73 -2.98 12.10
CA VAL A 241 3.13 -3.44 12.11
C VAL A 241 3.42 -4.08 13.46
N ARG A 242 3.78 -5.37 13.45
CA ARG A 242 4.07 -6.10 14.69
C ARG A 242 5.31 -5.56 15.36
N ASP A 243 5.23 -5.26 16.66
CA ASP A 243 6.39 -4.91 17.47
C ASP A 243 7.43 -6.04 17.48
N GLN A 244 8.72 -5.67 17.37
CA GLN A 244 9.81 -6.66 17.31
C GLN A 244 9.84 -7.58 18.54
N SER A 245 9.46 -7.10 19.71
CA SER A 245 9.43 -7.91 20.94
C SER A 245 8.35 -8.99 20.92
N ARG A 246 7.36 -8.87 20.04
CA ARG A 246 6.27 -9.83 19.82
C ARG A 246 6.39 -10.60 18.51
N ASP A 247 7.51 -10.43 17.78
CA ASP A 247 7.74 -11.11 16.52
C ASP A 247 8.23 -12.55 16.77
N LEU A 248 7.43 -13.51 16.34
CA LEU A 248 7.73 -14.94 16.49
C LEU A 248 8.51 -15.53 15.31
N PHE A 249 8.87 -14.72 14.30
CA PHE A 249 9.38 -15.18 13.02
C PHE A 249 10.78 -14.62 12.68
N ARG A 250 11.36 -13.85 13.57
CA ARG A 250 12.72 -13.28 13.46
C ARG A 250 13.67 -13.88 14.47
#